data_95ee5a8ac9223ad5de92dd2f19f9d589
#
_entry.id   95ee5a8ac9223ad5de92dd2f19f9d589
#
_cell.length_a   1.000
_cell.length_b   1.000
_cell.length_c   1.000
_cell.angle_alpha   90.00
_cell.angle_beta   90.00
_cell.angle_gamma   90.00
#
_symmetry.space_group_name_H-M   'P 1'
#
loop_
_entity.id
_entity.type
_entity.pdbx_description
1 polymer ?
#
loop_
_entity_poly.entity_id
_entity_poly.type
_entity_poly.pdbx_seq_one_letter_code
_entity_poly.pdbx_strand_id
1 'polypeptide(L)'
;MVRIVGIDPGTKSFDFCGLDDGKIFLERSISTAEIAKNPENVIDILKSAGDLDIIVGPSGYGIPVTHISQVGNKEIFEMILIKPDDTKTGVSLRLRKLIKMMAEEKLNVFFIPGIIHLKTVPKHRKVNKIDLGTADKLCSATLGVYDQSKNLGIDYEETSFIMVEIGFGYNAIIGVDKGNIIDGTGGTLAGPAFLAQGK
;
A
#
# COMPACT_ATOMS: atom_id res chain seq x y z
N MET A 1 2.35 -5.80 23.71
CA MET A 1 3.33 -5.33 22.71
C MET A 1 2.87 -5.87 21.37
N VAL A 2 2.77 -5.02 20.38
CA VAL A 2 2.31 -5.42 19.04
C VAL A 2 3.44 -5.14 18.05
N ARG A 3 3.91 -6.21 17.36
CA ARG A 3 4.96 -6.15 16.36
C ARG A 3 4.37 -6.26 14.96
N ILE A 4 4.53 -5.21 14.19
CA ILE A 4 3.95 -5.09 12.85
C ILE A 4 5.04 -4.77 11.84
N VAL A 5 4.97 -5.36 10.65
CA VAL A 5 5.79 -4.97 9.50
C VAL A 5 4.90 -4.54 8.35
N GLY A 6 5.15 -3.37 7.79
CA GLY A 6 4.56 -2.89 6.55
C GLY A 6 5.51 -3.09 5.37
N ILE A 7 4.96 -3.39 4.19
CA ILE A 7 5.71 -3.57 2.94
C ILE A 7 5.15 -2.63 1.89
N ASP A 8 6.00 -1.73 1.38
CA ASP A 8 5.67 -0.87 0.24
C ASP A 8 6.37 -1.39 -1.03
N PRO A 9 5.62 -1.89 -2.02
CA PRO A 9 6.15 -2.37 -3.28
C PRO A 9 6.34 -1.23 -4.29
N GLY A 10 7.24 -0.33 -4.03
CA GLY A 10 7.51 0.83 -4.87
C GLY A 10 8.07 0.48 -6.26
N THR A 11 8.08 1.46 -7.17
CA THR A 11 8.57 1.26 -8.55
C THR A 11 10.06 0.94 -8.62
N LYS A 12 10.87 1.51 -7.74
CA LYS A 12 12.33 1.31 -7.68
C LYS A 12 12.78 0.46 -6.53
N SER A 13 12.10 0.50 -5.41
CA SER A 13 12.43 -0.23 -4.19
C SER A 13 11.20 -0.90 -3.59
N PHE A 14 11.45 -1.99 -2.89
CA PHE A 14 10.56 -2.56 -1.89
C PHE A 14 11.06 -2.10 -0.54
N ASP A 15 10.24 -1.39 0.17
CA ASP A 15 10.58 -0.79 1.44
C ASP A 15 9.82 -1.50 2.57
N PHE A 16 10.54 -1.76 3.67
CA PHE A 16 10.03 -2.47 4.84
C PHE A 16 10.19 -1.56 6.05
N CYS A 17 9.12 -1.40 6.80
CA CYS A 17 9.14 -0.72 8.09
C CYS A 17 8.48 -1.61 9.15
N GLY A 18 9.21 -1.92 10.21
CA GLY A 18 8.73 -2.69 11.34
C GLY A 18 8.60 -1.82 12.59
N LEU A 19 7.46 -1.93 13.24
CA LEU A 19 7.16 -1.24 14.49
C LEU A 19 6.91 -2.24 15.62
N ASP A 20 7.56 -2.02 16.77
CA ASP A 20 7.32 -2.71 18.03
C ASP A 20 6.79 -1.67 19.04
N ASP A 21 5.50 -1.74 19.35
CA ASP A 21 4.81 -0.71 20.15
C ASP A 21 5.13 0.72 19.71
N GLY A 22 5.09 0.97 18.40
CA GLY A 22 5.33 2.27 17.80
C GLY A 22 6.80 2.69 17.67
N LYS A 23 7.76 1.83 18.07
CA LYS A 23 9.19 2.08 17.87
C LYS A 23 9.68 1.29 16.65
N ILE A 24 10.43 1.95 15.78
CA ILE A 24 11.02 1.31 14.62
C ILE A 24 12.05 0.28 15.08
N PHE A 25 11.88 -0.99 14.68
CA PHE A 25 12.85 -2.06 14.92
C PHE A 25 13.41 -2.63 13.60
N LEU A 26 12.73 -2.42 12.50
CA LEU A 26 13.15 -2.81 11.16
C LEU A 26 12.96 -1.64 10.20
N GLU A 27 14.01 -1.31 9.48
CA GLU A 27 13.96 -0.39 8.35
C GLU A 27 14.88 -0.96 7.26
N ARG A 28 14.30 -1.29 6.10
CA ARG A 28 15.06 -1.91 5.01
C ARG A 28 14.48 -1.53 3.66
N SER A 29 15.37 -1.29 2.70
CA SER A 29 15.03 -1.03 1.31
C SER A 29 15.80 -2.00 0.42
N ILE A 30 15.12 -2.61 -0.55
CA ILE A 30 15.71 -3.51 -1.54
C ILE A 30 15.24 -3.08 -2.91
N SER A 31 16.12 -3.11 -3.91
CA SER A 31 15.72 -2.72 -5.25
C SER A 31 14.62 -3.66 -5.79
N THR A 32 13.62 -3.07 -6.47
CA THR A 32 12.55 -3.84 -7.13
C THR A 32 13.11 -4.82 -8.16
N ALA A 33 14.26 -4.50 -8.78
CA ALA A 33 14.94 -5.39 -9.71
C ALA A 33 15.53 -6.63 -9.01
N GLU A 34 15.98 -6.50 -7.78
CA GLU A 34 16.47 -7.62 -6.96
C GLU A 34 15.35 -8.53 -6.50
N ILE A 35 14.27 -7.95 -5.94
CA ILE A 35 13.07 -8.71 -5.57
C ILE A 35 12.46 -9.43 -6.78
N ALA A 36 12.59 -8.82 -7.95
CA ALA A 36 12.14 -9.43 -9.18
C ALA A 36 12.90 -10.71 -9.57
N LYS A 37 14.18 -10.79 -9.23
CA LYS A 37 15.01 -11.97 -9.46
C LYS A 37 14.83 -13.00 -8.35
N ASN A 38 14.75 -12.53 -7.12
CA ASN A 38 14.73 -13.34 -5.90
C ASN A 38 13.59 -12.88 -4.97
N PRO A 39 12.32 -13.18 -5.29
CA PRO A 39 11.18 -12.76 -4.47
C PRO A 39 11.19 -13.39 -3.06
N GLU A 40 11.89 -14.51 -2.87
CA GLU A 40 12.13 -15.18 -1.60
C GLU A 40 12.82 -14.26 -0.57
N ASN A 41 13.60 -13.29 -1.01
CA ASN A 41 14.23 -12.30 -0.11
C ASN A 41 13.21 -11.57 0.77
N VAL A 42 11.98 -11.36 0.28
CA VAL A 42 10.90 -10.76 1.09
C VAL A 42 10.53 -11.68 2.25
N ILE A 43 10.39 -12.98 1.98
CA ILE A 43 10.06 -13.98 3.00
C ILE A 43 11.19 -14.08 4.03
N ASP A 44 12.44 -14.09 3.59
CA ASP A 44 13.60 -14.16 4.46
C ASP A 44 13.71 -12.95 5.39
N ILE A 45 13.41 -11.75 4.89
CA ILE A 45 13.35 -10.53 5.70
C ILE A 45 12.27 -10.66 6.78
N LEU A 46 11.07 -11.08 6.40
CA LEU A 46 9.97 -11.24 7.34
C LEU A 46 10.28 -12.29 8.41
N LYS A 47 10.85 -13.43 8.03
CA LYS A 47 11.29 -14.47 8.96
C LYS A 47 12.41 -13.99 9.89
N SER A 48 13.36 -13.22 9.37
CA SER A 48 14.46 -12.67 10.17
C SER A 48 14.02 -11.59 11.15
N ALA A 49 12.85 -10.98 10.94
CA ALA A 49 12.26 -10.00 11.85
C ALA A 49 11.72 -10.63 13.15
N GLY A 50 11.69 -11.97 13.25
CA GLY A 50 11.19 -12.70 14.40
C GLY A 50 9.66 -12.84 14.39
N ASP A 51 9.07 -13.03 15.57
CA ASP A 51 7.62 -13.18 15.68
C ASP A 51 6.93 -11.85 15.38
N LEU A 52 6.04 -11.87 14.40
CA LEU A 52 5.25 -10.72 13.95
C LEU A 52 3.77 -10.99 14.21
N ASP A 53 3.11 -10.06 14.88
CA ASP A 53 1.66 -10.14 15.09
C ASP A 53 0.89 -9.88 13.80
N ILE A 54 1.33 -8.89 13.00
CA ILE A 54 0.67 -8.51 11.74
C ILE A 54 1.73 -8.13 10.71
N ILE A 55 1.49 -8.54 9.48
CA ILE A 55 2.18 -8.04 8.29
C ILE A 55 1.17 -7.31 7.43
N VAL A 56 1.43 -6.04 7.13
CA VAL A 56 0.68 -5.30 6.12
C VAL A 56 1.32 -5.56 4.77
N GLY A 57 0.66 -6.37 3.97
CA GLY A 57 1.17 -6.85 2.70
C GLY A 57 1.08 -5.80 1.58
N PRO A 58 1.80 -6.04 0.49
CA PRO A 58 1.84 -5.14 -0.67
C PRO A 58 0.48 -5.13 -1.38
N SER A 59 -0.34 -4.14 -1.09
CA SER A 59 -1.76 -4.11 -1.46
C SER A 59 -2.07 -3.48 -2.83
N GLY A 60 -1.10 -2.80 -3.46
CA GLY A 60 -1.28 -2.18 -4.78
C GLY A 60 -2.45 -1.19 -4.82
N TYR A 61 -3.44 -1.42 -5.70
CA TYR A 61 -4.65 -0.59 -5.77
C TYR A 61 -5.53 -0.70 -4.52
N GLY A 62 -5.25 -1.69 -3.67
CA GLY A 62 -5.98 -1.94 -2.45
C GLY A 62 -7.22 -2.81 -2.63
N ILE A 63 -7.64 -3.41 -1.54
CA ILE A 63 -8.92 -4.08 -1.36
C ILE A 63 -9.42 -3.75 0.05
N PRO A 64 -10.69 -3.92 0.39
CA PRO A 64 -11.13 -3.86 1.79
C PRO A 64 -10.20 -4.71 2.67
N VAL A 65 -10.01 -4.29 3.93
CA VAL A 65 -9.12 -5.02 4.85
C VAL A 65 -9.41 -6.52 4.79
N THR A 66 -8.45 -7.30 4.31
CA THR A 66 -8.63 -8.72 4.01
C THR A 66 -7.40 -9.51 4.46
N HIS A 67 -7.63 -10.56 5.26
CA HIS A 67 -6.58 -11.49 5.64
C HIS A 67 -6.19 -12.38 4.46
N ILE A 68 -4.91 -12.76 4.34
CA ILE A 68 -4.36 -13.53 3.23
C ILE A 68 -5.09 -14.86 2.99
N SER A 69 -5.64 -15.49 4.01
CA SER A 69 -6.42 -16.73 3.88
C SER A 69 -7.74 -16.56 3.11
N GLN A 70 -8.21 -15.33 2.93
CA GLN A 70 -9.42 -14.99 2.21
C GLN A 70 -9.13 -14.47 0.78
N VAL A 71 -7.84 -14.36 0.44
CA VAL A 71 -7.40 -13.80 -0.84
C VAL A 71 -7.39 -14.89 -1.91
N GLY A 72 -8.27 -14.75 -2.87
CA GLY A 72 -8.33 -15.59 -4.08
C GLY A 72 -7.87 -14.83 -5.34
N ASN A 73 -8.14 -15.43 -6.50
CA ASN A 73 -7.78 -14.81 -7.78
C ASN A 73 -8.50 -13.48 -8.04
N LYS A 74 -9.70 -13.30 -7.49
CA LYS A 74 -10.47 -12.06 -7.62
C LYS A 74 -9.79 -10.93 -6.86
N GLU A 75 -9.45 -11.15 -5.60
CA GLU A 75 -8.80 -10.16 -4.73
C GLU A 75 -7.41 -9.80 -5.27
N ILE A 76 -6.66 -10.79 -5.75
CA ILE A 76 -5.38 -10.54 -6.42
C ILE A 76 -5.59 -9.68 -7.67
N PHE A 77 -6.61 -9.97 -8.48
CA PHE A 77 -6.91 -9.14 -9.65
C PHE A 77 -7.25 -7.70 -9.27
N GLU A 78 -8.06 -7.50 -8.23
CA GLU A 78 -8.42 -6.16 -7.76
C GLU A 78 -7.20 -5.36 -7.26
N MET A 79 -6.24 -6.02 -6.60
CA MET A 79 -5.01 -5.37 -6.13
C MET A 79 -4.04 -5.00 -7.25
N ILE A 80 -3.94 -5.79 -8.31
CA ILE A 80 -2.88 -5.62 -9.31
C ILE A 80 -3.39 -5.34 -10.74
N LEU A 81 -4.69 -5.48 -10.99
CA LEU A 81 -5.39 -5.31 -12.28
C LEU A 81 -4.81 -6.16 -13.43
N ILE A 82 -4.28 -7.34 -13.12
CA ILE A 82 -3.79 -8.31 -14.09
C ILE A 82 -4.64 -9.57 -14.04
N LYS A 83 -5.16 -9.97 -15.19
CA LYS A 83 -5.95 -11.20 -15.32
C LYS A 83 -5.13 -12.46 -15.01
N PRO A 84 -5.77 -13.54 -14.53
CA PRO A 84 -5.09 -14.81 -14.21
C PRO A 84 -4.24 -15.38 -15.36
N ASP A 85 -4.68 -15.20 -16.58
CA ASP A 85 -4.12 -15.75 -17.82
C ASP A 85 -3.13 -14.79 -18.50
N ASP A 86 -2.92 -13.60 -17.96
CA ASP A 86 -1.95 -12.66 -18.51
C ASP A 86 -0.52 -13.13 -18.17
N THR A 87 0.22 -13.50 -19.19
CA THR A 87 1.60 -14.01 -19.07
C THR A 87 2.66 -12.93 -19.30
N LYS A 88 2.25 -11.68 -19.53
CA LYS A 88 3.20 -10.58 -19.74
C LYS A 88 4.01 -10.34 -18.48
N THR A 89 5.31 -10.24 -18.68
CA THR A 89 6.26 -9.97 -17.59
C THR A 89 6.11 -8.52 -17.08
N GLY A 90 5.95 -8.34 -15.78
CA GLY A 90 5.84 -7.02 -15.16
C GLY A 90 5.89 -7.08 -13.64
N VAL A 91 5.95 -5.92 -12.99
CA VAL A 91 5.97 -5.80 -11.53
C VAL A 91 4.74 -6.48 -10.91
N SER A 92 3.60 -6.35 -11.54
CA SER A 92 2.32 -6.88 -11.05
C SER A 92 2.26 -8.42 -11.07
N LEU A 93 2.90 -9.09 -12.04
CA LEU A 93 2.98 -10.55 -12.06
C LEU A 93 3.86 -11.09 -10.91
N ARG A 94 4.91 -10.33 -10.57
CA ARG A 94 5.82 -10.64 -9.46
C ARG A 94 5.11 -10.46 -8.12
N LEU A 95 4.31 -9.42 -7.99
CA LEU A 95 3.49 -9.18 -6.81
C LEU A 95 2.52 -10.34 -6.58
N ARG A 96 1.89 -10.85 -7.66
CA ARG A 96 1.06 -12.07 -7.59
C ARG A 96 1.83 -13.28 -7.06
N LYS A 97 3.05 -13.51 -7.56
CA LYS A 97 3.91 -14.60 -7.08
C LYS A 97 4.21 -14.43 -5.58
N LEU A 98 4.59 -13.23 -5.18
CA LEU A 98 4.89 -12.91 -3.78
C LEU A 98 3.70 -13.16 -2.86
N ILE A 99 2.50 -12.70 -3.22
CA ILE A 99 1.28 -12.93 -2.43
C ILE A 99 1.03 -14.44 -2.24
N LYS A 100 1.21 -15.25 -3.30
CA LYS A 100 1.07 -16.70 -3.21
C LYS A 100 2.12 -17.32 -2.27
N MET A 101 3.37 -16.91 -2.38
CA MET A 101 4.44 -17.39 -1.48
C MET A 101 4.15 -17.04 -0.01
N MET A 102 3.68 -15.83 0.27
CA MET A 102 3.26 -15.44 1.62
C MET A 102 2.13 -16.32 2.17
N ALA A 103 1.18 -16.71 1.31
CA ALA A 103 0.09 -17.60 1.68
C ALA A 103 0.58 -19.03 1.97
N GLU A 104 1.50 -19.55 1.16
CA GLU A 104 2.13 -20.88 1.33
C GLU A 104 2.93 -20.95 2.65
N GLU A 105 3.61 -19.87 3.03
CA GLU A 105 4.35 -19.73 4.28
C GLU A 105 3.46 -19.50 5.51
N LYS A 106 2.12 -19.39 5.31
CA LYS A 106 1.14 -19.16 6.38
C LYS A 106 1.42 -17.93 7.24
N LEU A 107 1.98 -16.89 6.63
CA LEU A 107 2.23 -15.62 7.30
C LEU A 107 0.93 -14.91 7.65
N ASN A 108 0.90 -14.20 8.78
CA ASN A 108 -0.26 -13.42 9.21
C ASN A 108 -0.31 -12.07 8.46
N VAL A 109 -0.70 -12.11 7.18
CA VAL A 109 -0.70 -10.96 6.28
C VAL A 109 -2.11 -10.43 6.11
N PHE A 110 -2.24 -9.11 6.22
CA PHE A 110 -3.43 -8.34 5.85
C PHE A 110 -3.14 -7.43 4.68
N PHE A 111 -4.09 -7.33 3.78
CA PHE A 111 -4.11 -6.33 2.71
C PHE A 111 -5.05 -5.20 3.11
N ILE A 112 -4.75 -3.99 2.63
CA ILE A 112 -5.41 -2.75 3.04
C ILE A 112 -6.07 -2.05 1.84
N PRO A 113 -7.06 -1.17 2.08
CA PRO A 113 -7.74 -0.47 1.01
C PRO A 113 -6.87 0.61 0.35
N GLY A 114 -7.17 0.90 -0.90
CA GLY A 114 -6.86 2.19 -1.49
C GLY A 114 -7.99 3.20 -1.19
N ILE A 115 -7.77 4.47 -1.51
CA ILE A 115 -8.68 5.57 -1.18
C ILE A 115 -10.09 5.36 -1.79
N ILE A 116 -10.18 4.76 -2.95
CA ILE A 116 -11.47 4.48 -3.61
C ILE A 116 -12.39 3.57 -2.78
N HIS A 117 -11.85 2.76 -1.87
CA HIS A 117 -12.62 1.85 -1.01
C HIS A 117 -13.19 2.53 0.24
N LEU A 118 -12.70 3.72 0.60
CA LEU A 118 -13.10 4.42 1.82
C LEU A 118 -14.56 4.88 1.75
N LYS A 119 -15.30 4.70 2.84
CA LYS A 119 -16.70 5.19 2.96
C LYS A 119 -16.77 6.71 3.06
N THR A 120 -15.71 7.36 3.49
CA THR A 120 -15.57 8.81 3.62
C THR A 120 -15.50 9.52 2.26
N VAL A 121 -15.13 8.82 1.21
CA VAL A 121 -15.11 9.35 -0.15
C VAL A 121 -16.50 9.21 -0.80
N PRO A 122 -17.12 10.29 -1.28
CA PRO A 122 -18.46 10.27 -1.86
C PRO A 122 -18.56 9.36 -3.11
N LYS A 123 -19.69 8.68 -3.27
CA LYS A 123 -19.90 7.73 -4.39
C LYS A 123 -19.67 8.36 -5.76
N HIS A 124 -20.10 9.60 -5.98
CA HIS A 124 -19.97 10.29 -7.28
C HIS A 124 -18.51 10.53 -7.66
N ARG A 125 -17.58 10.60 -6.68
CA ARG A 125 -16.14 10.73 -6.93
C ARG A 125 -15.52 9.45 -7.43
N LYS A 126 -16.14 8.30 -7.17
CA LYS A 126 -15.64 6.95 -7.50
C LYS A 126 -16.08 6.48 -8.89
N VAL A 127 -17.10 7.10 -9.46
CA VAL A 127 -17.67 6.69 -10.77
C VAL A 127 -16.60 6.81 -11.87
N ASN A 128 -16.43 5.75 -12.64
CA ASN A 128 -15.46 5.63 -13.74
C ASN A 128 -14.01 5.90 -13.32
N LYS A 129 -13.67 5.62 -12.05
CA LYS A 129 -12.30 5.68 -11.55
C LYS A 129 -11.78 4.28 -11.25
N ILE A 130 -10.52 4.03 -11.58
CA ILE A 130 -9.82 2.81 -11.18
C ILE A 130 -9.28 2.98 -9.77
N ASP A 131 -8.70 4.14 -9.48
CA ASP A 131 -8.23 4.51 -8.15
C ASP A 131 -8.40 6.02 -7.91
N LEU A 132 -8.28 6.40 -6.64
CA LEU A 132 -8.20 7.78 -6.16
C LEU A 132 -6.94 7.99 -5.30
N GLY A 133 -6.04 7.03 -5.35
CA GLY A 133 -4.83 6.84 -4.58
C GLY A 133 -4.74 5.40 -4.09
N THR A 134 -3.63 4.78 -4.37
CA THR A 134 -3.31 3.39 -4.03
C THR A 134 -3.15 3.19 -2.52
N ALA A 135 -2.96 1.97 -2.07
CA ALA A 135 -2.88 1.64 -0.64
C ALA A 135 -1.72 2.35 0.07
N ASP A 136 -0.57 2.48 -0.57
CA ASP A 136 0.57 3.26 -0.07
C ASP A 136 0.22 4.74 0.13
N LYS A 137 -0.54 5.35 -0.79
CA LYS A 137 -1.00 6.73 -0.69
C LYS A 137 -1.99 6.94 0.46
N LEU A 138 -2.82 5.94 0.73
CA LEU A 138 -3.67 5.93 1.92
C LEU A 138 -2.82 5.93 3.19
N CYS A 139 -1.77 5.09 3.24
CA CYS A 139 -0.84 5.05 4.37
C CYS A 139 -0.12 6.39 4.57
N SER A 140 0.39 7.00 3.49
CA SER A 140 1.03 8.32 3.56
C SER A 140 0.08 9.39 4.11
N ALA A 141 -1.18 9.42 3.65
CA ALA A 141 -2.17 10.37 4.17
C ALA A 141 -2.52 10.12 5.64
N THR A 142 -2.62 8.85 6.04
CA THR A 142 -2.86 8.47 7.45
C THR A 142 -1.67 8.86 8.33
N LEU A 143 -0.45 8.66 7.85
CA LEU A 143 0.75 9.13 8.54
C LEU A 143 0.74 10.66 8.69
N GLY A 144 0.29 11.39 7.67
CA GLY A 144 0.11 12.85 7.74
C GLY A 144 -0.88 13.29 8.82
N VAL A 145 -2.00 12.56 9.00
CA VAL A 145 -2.96 12.80 10.10
C VAL A 145 -2.27 12.61 11.45
N TYR A 146 -1.56 11.49 11.61
CA TYR A 146 -0.82 11.18 12.83
C TYR A 146 0.23 12.25 13.14
N ASP A 147 1.04 12.61 12.15
CA ASP A 147 2.13 13.58 12.31
C ASP A 147 1.61 14.98 12.65
N GLN A 148 0.59 15.47 11.95
CA GLN A 148 -0.03 16.76 12.22
C GLN A 148 -0.63 16.81 13.64
N SER A 149 -1.37 15.77 14.02
CA SER A 149 -1.94 15.66 15.39
C SER A 149 -0.86 15.73 16.44
N LYS A 150 0.23 14.98 16.28
CA LYS A 150 1.34 14.95 17.24
C LYS A 150 2.09 16.28 17.31
N ASN A 151 2.42 16.87 16.16
CA ASN A 151 3.22 18.09 16.10
C ASN A 151 2.46 19.32 16.60
N LEU A 152 1.14 19.35 16.39
CA LEU A 152 0.28 20.47 16.82
C LEU A 152 -0.37 20.23 18.19
N GLY A 153 -0.32 19.01 18.73
CA GLY A 153 -0.98 18.65 19.99
C GLY A 153 -2.50 18.73 19.90
N ILE A 154 -3.07 18.35 18.77
CA ILE A 154 -4.51 18.36 18.48
C ILE A 154 -5.04 16.94 18.29
N ASP A 155 -6.36 16.75 18.39
CA ASP A 155 -6.99 15.46 18.10
C ASP A 155 -6.97 15.14 16.60
N TYR A 156 -7.10 13.88 16.23
CA TYR A 156 -7.11 13.46 14.81
C TYR A 156 -8.23 14.16 14.04
N GLU A 157 -9.40 14.32 14.65
CA GLU A 157 -10.56 14.99 14.08
C GLU A 157 -10.38 16.49 13.85
N GLU A 158 -9.32 17.08 14.35
CA GLU A 158 -8.96 18.49 14.12
C GLU A 158 -7.95 18.66 12.99
N THR A 159 -7.41 17.54 12.45
CA THR A 159 -6.44 17.59 11.36
C THR A 159 -7.13 17.81 10.02
N SER A 160 -6.64 18.76 9.24
CA SER A 160 -7.12 19.01 7.87
C SER A 160 -5.98 19.52 7.01
N PHE A 161 -5.75 18.88 5.85
CA PHE A 161 -4.69 19.26 4.93
C PHE A 161 -4.92 18.70 3.53
N ILE A 162 -4.14 19.20 2.59
CA ILE A 162 -3.97 18.58 1.27
C ILE A 162 -2.57 17.98 1.23
N MET A 163 -2.51 16.66 1.04
CA MET A 163 -1.24 15.97 0.82
C MET A 163 -0.92 15.94 -0.66
N VAL A 164 0.29 16.31 -1.01
CA VAL A 164 0.85 16.14 -2.34
C VAL A 164 2.05 15.20 -2.23
N GLU A 165 1.91 14.03 -2.81
CA GLU A 165 2.99 13.06 -2.87
C GLU A 165 3.53 13.00 -4.30
N ILE A 166 4.85 13.18 -4.44
CA ILE A 166 5.55 13.17 -5.73
C ILE A 166 6.53 12.00 -5.71
N GLY A 167 6.14 10.90 -6.34
CA GLY A 167 6.96 9.71 -6.47
C GLY A 167 7.65 9.61 -7.82
N PHE A 168 8.54 8.64 -7.95
CA PHE A 168 9.24 8.38 -9.21
C PHE A 168 8.30 7.91 -10.31
N GLY A 169 7.35 7.04 -10.00
CA GLY A 169 6.43 6.45 -10.96
C GLY A 169 5.02 7.02 -10.90
N TYR A 170 4.59 7.49 -9.73
CA TYR A 170 3.21 7.90 -9.48
C TYR A 170 3.17 9.10 -8.55
N ASN A 171 2.24 10.01 -8.82
CA ASN A 171 1.95 11.15 -7.97
C ASN A 171 0.52 11.09 -7.48
N ALA A 172 0.26 11.65 -6.30
CA ALA A 172 -1.09 11.74 -5.76
C ALA A 172 -1.32 13.08 -5.07
N ILE A 173 -2.56 13.56 -5.13
CA ILE A 173 -3.05 14.67 -4.34
C ILE A 173 -4.25 14.16 -3.56
N ILE A 174 -4.22 14.26 -2.23
CA ILE A 174 -5.22 13.68 -1.34
C ILE A 174 -5.72 14.75 -0.40
N GLY A 175 -7.04 14.90 -0.31
CA GLY A 175 -7.70 15.78 0.64
C GLY A 175 -8.05 15.06 1.93
N VAL A 176 -7.61 15.64 3.04
CA VAL A 176 -7.98 15.22 4.39
C VAL A 176 -8.74 16.36 5.06
N ASP A 177 -9.89 16.05 5.61
CA ASP A 177 -10.72 16.98 6.39
C ASP A 177 -11.20 16.30 7.66
N LYS A 178 -10.97 16.96 8.79
CA LYS A 178 -11.33 16.46 10.13
C LYS A 178 -10.86 15.01 10.35
N GLY A 179 -9.60 14.74 10.05
CA GLY A 179 -8.98 13.42 10.20
C GLY A 179 -9.42 12.37 9.18
N ASN A 180 -10.34 12.71 8.27
CA ASN A 180 -10.87 11.80 7.27
C ASN A 180 -10.30 12.09 5.89
N ILE A 181 -9.87 11.06 5.18
CA ILE A 181 -9.59 11.16 3.76
C ILE A 181 -10.93 11.28 3.03
N ILE A 182 -11.16 12.42 2.38
CA ILE A 182 -12.44 12.76 1.74
C ILE A 182 -12.43 12.70 0.22
N ASP A 183 -11.24 12.76 -0.38
CA ASP A 183 -11.03 12.69 -1.82
C ASP A 183 -9.58 12.39 -2.17
N GLY A 184 -9.34 12.02 -3.41
CA GLY A 184 -8.00 11.85 -3.94
C GLY A 184 -7.98 11.93 -5.46
N THR A 185 -6.82 12.25 -5.99
CA THR A 185 -6.50 12.11 -7.40
C THR A 185 -5.05 11.65 -7.51
N GLY A 186 -4.82 10.69 -8.37
CA GLY A 186 -3.48 10.14 -8.50
C GLY A 186 -3.52 8.71 -8.96
N GLY A 187 -2.36 8.10 -8.91
CA GLY A 187 -2.17 6.74 -9.36
C GLY A 187 -1.88 6.66 -10.84
N THR A 188 -2.25 5.54 -11.43
CA THR A 188 -1.77 5.10 -12.73
C THR A 188 -2.39 5.82 -13.92
N LEU A 189 -3.58 6.39 -13.77
CA LEU A 189 -4.37 6.89 -14.91
C LEU A 189 -4.83 8.34 -14.80
N ALA A 190 -4.82 8.93 -13.62
CA ALA A 190 -5.43 10.23 -13.38
C ALA A 190 -4.53 11.24 -12.66
N GLY A 191 -3.35 10.84 -12.23
CA GLY A 191 -2.41 11.72 -11.56
C GLY A 191 -1.55 12.52 -12.53
N PRO A 192 -1.08 13.71 -12.14
CA PRO A 192 -0.05 14.43 -12.88
C PRO A 192 1.26 13.66 -12.75
N ALA A 193 1.49 12.70 -13.62
CA ALA A 193 2.71 11.91 -13.62
C ALA A 193 3.83 12.67 -14.35
N PHE A 194 4.96 12.82 -13.69
CA PHE A 194 6.15 13.43 -14.31
C PHE A 194 6.77 12.50 -15.38
N LEU A 195 6.65 11.20 -15.22
CA LEU A 195 7.33 10.21 -16.06
C LEU A 195 6.45 9.07 -16.54
N ALA A 196 5.37 8.82 -15.93
CA ALA A 196 4.57 7.68 -16.30
C ALA A 196 3.17 8.10 -16.61
N GLN A 197 3.01 8.39 -17.72
CA GLN A 197 1.83 7.91 -18.38
C GLN A 197 2.00 6.41 -18.50
N GLY A 198 1.17 5.64 -17.84
CA GLY A 198 1.21 4.20 -17.96
C GLY A 198 1.28 3.81 -19.43
N LYS A 199 2.37 3.23 -19.80
CA LYS A 199 2.52 2.48 -21.02
C LYS A 199 2.23 1.03 -20.74
#